data_22eeb9a0e124029f80d13d266080df5e
#
_entry.id   22eeb9a0e124029f80d13d266080df5e
#
_cell.length_a   1.000
_cell.length_b   1.000
_cell.length_c   1.000
_cell.angle_alpha   90.00
_cell.angle_beta   90.00
_cell.angle_gamma   90.00
#
_symmetry.space_group_name_H-M   'P 1'
#
loop_
_entity.id
_entity.type
_entity.pdbx_description
1 polymer ?
#
loop_
_entity_poly.entity_id
_entity_poly.type
_entity_poly.pdbx_seq_one_letter_code
_entity_poly.pdbx_strand_id
1 'polypeptide(L)'
;DNYYYMTRYGKKAPSQFDFTKCEGDIYFILGKESTGIPKTILSRQLEHCMRLPMVANARSLNLSNCAAIILYEALRQLDYPGLSGVEVIKGEDWLTT
;
A
#
# COMPACT_ATOMS: atom_id res chain seq x y z
N ASP A 1 9.73 11.85 -8.76
CA ASP A 1 8.95 10.63 -8.86
C ASP A 1 8.36 10.23 -7.51
N ASN A 2 7.31 9.41 -7.54
CA ASN A 2 6.51 9.10 -6.37
C ASN A 2 6.91 7.75 -5.80
N TYR A 3 8.00 7.71 -5.04
CA TYR A 3 8.49 6.49 -4.40
C TYR A 3 8.12 6.48 -2.93
N TYR A 4 7.50 5.39 -2.50
CA TYR A 4 7.09 5.18 -1.12
C TYR A 4 7.66 3.85 -0.64
N TYR A 5 8.10 3.81 0.61
CA TYR A 5 8.85 2.68 1.15
C TYR A 5 8.09 2.08 2.33
N MET A 6 7.80 0.79 2.24
CA MET A 6 7.18 0.05 3.35
C MET A 6 8.27 -0.46 4.28
N THR A 7 8.22 -0.04 5.53
CA THR A 7 9.18 -0.45 6.54
C THR A 7 8.53 -0.43 7.91
N ARG A 8 8.97 -1.34 8.79
CA ARG A 8 8.51 -1.36 10.17
C ARG A 8 8.91 -0.09 10.94
N TYR A 9 9.81 0.69 10.39
CA TYR A 9 10.31 1.92 11.02
C TYR A 9 9.59 3.17 10.53
N GLY A 10 8.65 3.04 9.61
CA GLY A 10 7.84 4.16 9.17
C GLY A 10 6.98 4.69 10.31
N LYS A 11 6.69 5.97 10.26
CA LYS A 11 5.90 6.64 11.32
C LYS A 11 4.50 7.00 10.89
N LYS A 12 4.19 6.80 9.62
CA LYS A 12 2.87 7.08 9.06
C LYS A 12 2.29 5.82 8.45
N ALA A 13 0.98 5.64 8.63
CA ALA A 13 0.25 4.59 7.93
C ALA A 13 0.00 5.01 6.48
N PRO A 14 -0.24 4.06 5.57
CA PRO A 14 -0.59 4.41 4.18
C PRO A 14 -1.74 5.38 4.07
N SER A 15 -2.72 5.31 4.96
CA SER A 15 -3.89 6.21 4.97
C SER A 15 -3.53 7.66 5.31
N GLN A 16 -2.35 7.90 5.85
CA GLN A 16 -1.92 9.26 6.21
C GLN A 16 -1.18 9.96 5.06
N PHE A 17 -1.01 9.29 3.94
CA PHE A 17 -0.46 9.88 2.72
C PHE A 17 -1.60 10.26 1.79
N ASP A 18 -1.42 11.33 1.02
CA ASP A 18 -2.41 11.75 0.03
C ASP A 18 -1.90 11.41 -1.37
N PHE A 19 -2.28 10.25 -1.88
CA PHE A 19 -1.84 9.80 -3.19
C PHE A 19 -2.57 10.52 -4.32
N THR A 20 -3.63 11.25 -4.02
CA THR A 20 -4.36 12.02 -5.04
C THR A 20 -3.53 13.20 -5.55
N LYS A 21 -2.52 13.62 -4.80
CA LYS A 21 -1.64 14.73 -5.18
C LYS A 21 -0.44 14.28 -5.98
N CYS A 22 -0.25 12.98 -6.16
CA CYS A 22 0.86 12.45 -6.93
C CYS A 22 0.61 12.64 -8.41
N GLU A 23 1.62 13.13 -9.13
CA GLU A 23 1.59 13.22 -10.58
C GLU A 23 2.39 12.06 -11.16
N GLY A 24 1.84 11.40 -12.18
CA GLY A 24 2.48 10.26 -12.81
C GLY A 24 2.36 9.00 -12.00
N ASP A 25 3.30 8.09 -12.20
CA ASP A 25 3.26 6.77 -11.58
C ASP A 25 3.66 6.82 -10.12
N ILE A 26 3.06 5.94 -9.34
CA ILE A 26 3.37 5.78 -7.91
C ILE A 26 4.04 4.42 -7.74
N TYR A 27 5.18 4.41 -7.05
CA TYR A 27 5.96 3.19 -6.84
C TYR A 27 6.01 2.87 -5.35
N PHE A 28 5.67 1.63 -5.01
CA PHE A 28 5.78 1.14 -3.65
C PHE A 28 6.93 0.13 -3.57
N ILE A 29 7.89 0.41 -2.71
CA ILE A 29 9.07 -0.42 -2.55
C ILE A 29 8.95 -1.20 -1.24
N LEU A 30 9.00 -2.52 -1.36
CA LEU A 30 8.96 -3.43 -0.23
C LEU A 30 10.29 -4.16 -0.17
N GLY A 31 10.83 -4.30 1.02
CA GLY A 31 12.09 -5.00 1.20
C GLY A 31 11.94 -6.49 1.32
N LYS A 32 13.06 -7.20 1.28
CA LYS A 32 13.09 -8.65 1.51
C LYS A 32 12.64 -8.95 2.94
N GLU A 33 12.02 -10.10 3.13
CA GLU A 33 11.51 -10.51 4.44
C GLU A 33 12.61 -10.60 5.51
N SER A 34 13.81 -11.03 5.12
CA SER A 34 14.90 -11.25 6.07
C SER A 34 15.70 -9.98 6.40
N THR A 35 15.88 -9.08 5.43
CA THR A 35 16.76 -7.93 5.59
C THR A 35 16.06 -6.58 5.48
N GLY A 36 14.87 -6.56 4.88
CA GLY A 36 14.16 -5.31 4.63
C GLY A 36 14.87 -4.42 3.63
N ILE A 37 14.49 -3.15 3.62
CA ILE A 37 15.09 -2.14 2.76
C ILE A 37 16.33 -1.59 3.47
N PRO A 38 17.46 -1.39 2.76
CA PRO A 38 18.67 -0.86 3.39
C PRO A 38 18.43 0.48 4.09
N LYS A 39 19.02 0.63 5.27
CA LYS A 39 18.87 1.84 6.07
C LYS A 39 19.36 3.08 5.33
N THR A 40 20.40 2.93 4.50
CA THR A 40 20.95 4.05 3.73
C THR A 40 19.92 4.65 2.77
N ILE A 41 19.02 3.83 2.27
CA ILE A 41 17.93 4.29 1.39
C ILE A 41 16.85 4.95 2.23
N LEU A 42 16.40 4.28 3.30
CA LEU A 42 15.31 4.77 4.13
C LEU A 42 15.64 6.09 4.81
N SER A 43 16.87 6.27 5.26
CA SER A 43 17.27 7.49 5.97
C SER A 43 17.20 8.74 5.09
N ARG A 44 17.23 8.57 3.78
CA ARG A 44 17.11 9.68 2.83
C ARG A 44 15.67 9.96 2.43
N GLN A 45 14.75 9.08 2.79
CA GLN A 45 13.34 9.14 2.36
C GLN A 45 12.38 8.98 3.53
N LEU A 46 12.74 9.53 4.69
CA LEU A 46 11.95 9.35 5.91
C LEU A 46 10.49 9.75 5.76
N GLU A 47 10.23 10.82 5.01
CA GLU A 47 8.87 11.32 4.82
C GLU A 47 8.01 10.41 3.94
N HIS A 48 8.64 9.53 3.15
CA HIS A 48 7.96 8.58 2.27
C HIS A 48 7.97 7.16 2.83
N CYS A 49 8.41 6.99 4.06
CA CYS A 49 8.36 5.69 4.73
C CYS A 49 7.02 5.50 5.39
N MET A 50 6.42 4.33 5.19
CA MET A 50 5.12 4.00 5.77
C MET A 50 5.18 2.67 6.49
N ARG A 51 4.29 2.51 7.46
CA ARG A 51 4.14 1.28 8.22
C ARG A 51 2.67 0.91 8.31
N LEU A 52 2.36 -0.36 8.12
CA LEU A 52 1.00 -0.85 8.39
C LEU A 52 0.82 -0.93 9.91
N PRO A 53 -0.21 -0.27 10.46
CA PRO A 53 -0.49 -0.37 11.89
C PRO A 53 -0.81 -1.81 12.27
N MET A 54 -0.22 -2.27 13.37
CA MET A 54 -0.44 -3.61 13.91
C MET A 54 -0.37 -3.52 15.42
N VAL A 55 -0.90 -4.54 16.12
CA VAL A 55 -0.74 -4.59 17.57
C VAL A 55 0.74 -4.66 17.92
N ALA A 56 1.09 -4.10 19.08
CA ALA A 56 2.46 -4.18 19.57
C ALA A 56 2.88 -5.64 19.66
N ASN A 57 4.13 -5.92 19.36
CA ASN A 57 4.70 -7.28 19.36
C ASN A 57 4.20 -8.19 18.23
N ALA A 58 3.39 -7.69 17.31
CA ALA A 58 2.99 -8.48 16.16
C ALA A 58 4.18 -8.69 15.23
N ARG A 59 4.21 -9.84 14.58
CA ARG A 59 5.19 -10.11 13.53
C ARG A 59 4.80 -9.37 12.26
N SER A 60 5.77 -9.19 11.37
CA SER A 60 5.50 -8.60 10.06
C SER A 60 4.52 -9.46 9.27
N LEU A 61 3.65 -8.80 8.52
CA LEU A 61 2.76 -9.48 7.60
C LEU A 61 3.54 -10.03 6.41
N ASN A 62 2.98 -11.03 5.76
CA ASN A 62 3.51 -11.56 4.52
C ASN A 62 3.66 -10.42 3.50
N LEU A 63 4.75 -10.46 2.72
CA LEU A 63 5.08 -9.40 1.76
C LEU A 63 3.97 -9.18 0.74
N SER A 64 3.38 -10.24 0.21
CA SER A 64 2.28 -10.14 -0.75
C SER A 64 1.06 -9.49 -0.13
N ASN A 65 0.76 -9.80 1.13
CA ASN A 65 -0.35 -9.19 1.85
C ASN A 65 -0.11 -7.70 2.06
N CYS A 66 1.10 -7.32 2.42
CA CYS A 66 1.47 -5.92 2.57
C CYS A 66 1.27 -5.16 1.25
N ALA A 67 1.74 -5.74 0.16
CA ALA A 67 1.59 -5.13 -1.16
C ALA A 67 0.12 -4.91 -1.51
N ALA A 68 -0.73 -5.91 -1.28
CA ALA A 68 -2.16 -5.80 -1.55
C ALA A 68 -2.82 -4.71 -0.71
N ILE A 69 -2.49 -4.65 0.57
CA ILE A 69 -3.08 -3.66 1.48
C ILE A 69 -2.71 -2.24 1.04
N ILE A 70 -1.44 -2.01 0.74
CA ILE A 70 -0.97 -0.68 0.32
C ILE A 70 -1.60 -0.30 -1.01
N LEU A 71 -1.62 -1.23 -1.96
CA LEU A 71 -2.18 -0.97 -3.28
C LEU A 71 -3.65 -0.59 -3.18
N TYR A 72 -4.43 -1.32 -2.40
CA TYR A 72 -5.86 -1.02 -2.27
C TYR A 72 -6.11 0.28 -1.51
N GLU A 73 -5.26 0.66 -0.58
CA GLU A 73 -5.39 1.98 0.05
C GLU A 73 -5.16 3.09 -0.97
N ALA A 74 -4.14 2.96 -1.82
CA ALA A 74 -3.89 3.95 -2.88
C ALA A 74 -5.04 3.99 -3.88
N LEU A 75 -5.53 2.82 -4.29
CA LEU A 75 -6.67 2.73 -5.22
C LEU A 75 -7.94 3.34 -4.61
N ARG A 76 -8.17 3.12 -3.33
CA ARG A 76 -9.31 3.72 -2.64
C ARG A 76 -9.24 5.24 -2.71
N GLN A 77 -8.08 5.82 -2.43
CA GLN A 77 -7.91 7.28 -2.49
C GLN A 77 -8.13 7.83 -3.89
N LEU A 78 -7.79 7.05 -4.91
CA LEU A 78 -7.94 7.43 -6.31
C LEU A 78 -9.30 7.03 -6.90
N ASP A 79 -10.22 6.55 -6.06
CA ASP A 79 -11.56 6.10 -6.45
C ASP A 79 -11.56 4.93 -7.42
N TYR A 80 -10.66 3.97 -7.18
CA TYR A 80 -10.57 2.70 -7.91
C TYR A 80 -10.55 2.85 -9.44
N PRO A 81 -9.62 3.63 -10.01
CA PRO A 81 -9.61 3.90 -11.44
C PRO A 81 -9.47 2.60 -12.25
N GLY A 82 -10.30 2.46 -13.27
CA GLY A 82 -10.25 1.30 -14.15
C GLY A 82 -10.81 0.01 -13.56
N LEU A 83 -11.34 0.05 -12.34
CA LEU A 83 -11.89 -1.13 -11.68
C LEU A 83 -13.40 -1.07 -11.64
N SER A 84 -14.06 -2.24 -11.74
CA SER A 84 -15.51 -2.34 -11.65
C SER A 84 -15.94 -2.59 -10.21
N GLY A 85 -16.96 -1.87 -9.76
CA GLY A 85 -17.57 -2.08 -8.45
C GLY A 85 -18.67 -3.12 -8.43
N VAL A 86 -18.98 -3.73 -9.58
CA VAL A 86 -20.01 -4.74 -9.70
C VAL A 86 -19.48 -5.99 -10.37
N GLU A 87 -20.15 -7.10 -10.15
CA GLU A 87 -19.77 -8.36 -10.78
C GLU A 87 -20.21 -8.36 -12.23
N VAL A 88 -19.25 -8.38 -13.16
CA VAL A 88 -19.51 -8.28 -14.59
C VAL A 88 -19.57 -9.65 -15.26
N ILE A 89 -18.69 -10.57 -14.86
CA ILE A 89 -18.57 -11.87 -15.53
C ILE A 89 -19.82 -12.74 -15.33
N LYS A 90 -20.30 -12.82 -14.10
CA LYS A 90 -21.48 -13.65 -13.75
C LYS A 90 -22.77 -12.87 -13.63
N GLY A 91 -22.70 -11.54 -13.80
CA GLY A 91 -23.84 -10.67 -13.65
C GLY A 91 -24.06 -10.18 -12.24
N GLU A 92 -24.48 -8.94 -12.11
CA GLU A 92 -24.61 -8.28 -10.79
C GLU A 92 -25.84 -8.72 -10.00
N ASP A 93 -26.76 -9.44 -10.63
CA ASP A 93 -28.00 -9.84 -9.99
C ASP A 93 -28.02 -11.32 -9.55
N TRP A 94 -26.87 -11.99 -9.53
CA TRP A 94 -26.78 -13.42 -9.19
C TRP A 94 -27.39 -13.73 -7.80
N LEU A 95 -27.19 -12.86 -6.82
CA LEU A 95 -27.71 -13.07 -5.47
C LEU A 95 -29.23 -12.84 -5.36
N THR A 96 -29.80 -12.14 -6.31
CA THR A 96 -31.24 -11.74 -6.24
C THR A 96 -32.12 -12.48 -7.24
N THR A 97 -31.53 -13.36 -8.04
CA THR A 97 -32.31 -14.16 -9.02
C THR A 97 -32.64 -15.57 -8.53
#